data_de88373bd63662166128e4168b94d52f
#
_entry.id   de88373bd63662166128e4168b94d52f
#
_cell.length_a   1.000
_cell.length_b   1.000
_cell.length_c   1.000
_cell.angle_alpha   90.00
_cell.angle_beta   90.00
_cell.angle_gamma   90.00
#
_symmetry.space_group_name_H-M   'P 1'
#
loop_
_entity.id
_entity.type
_entity.pdbx_description
1 polymer ?
#
loop_
_entity_poly.entity_id
_entity_poly.type
_entity_poly.pdbx_seq_one_letter_code
_entity_poly.pdbx_strand_id
1 'polypeptide(L)'
;MDTMSTAPAATRPLDTAAPDLHRRLLLSGILFGVGVAAFVDETVLHQLLHWHHFYDRSTTAVGLVSDGLFHAFGWFAAVAGLFLFADVRRRGGPGVGRWWPAVLIGAGAFQAWDGTVQHKLMRTHQIRYEVIPTELQGTGPYAPVDDILVYDLVWMAIAIAFLVIGTLAWRRGSRRAAARA
;
A
#
# COMPACT_ATOMS: atom_id res chain seq x y z
N MET A 1 52.64 33.29 27.84
CA MET A 1 52.04 33.70 26.56
C MET A 1 51.55 32.42 25.90
N ASP A 2 50.35 31.95 26.33
CA ASP A 2 49.77 30.69 25.88
C ASP A 2 48.95 30.94 24.60
N THR A 3 49.41 30.37 23.51
CA THR A 3 48.64 30.35 22.25
C THR A 3 47.60 29.24 22.33
N MET A 4 46.33 29.60 22.63
CA MET A 4 45.21 28.70 22.48
C MET A 4 45.02 28.36 21.00
N SER A 5 45.39 27.13 20.65
CA SER A 5 45.07 26.51 19.36
C SER A 5 43.58 26.22 19.33
N THR A 6 42.81 27.01 18.59
CA THR A 6 41.42 26.68 18.27
C THR A 6 41.38 25.63 17.17
N ALA A 7 41.13 24.38 17.54
CA ALA A 7 40.83 23.32 16.58
C ALA A 7 39.55 23.69 15.79
N PRO A 8 39.53 23.55 14.47
CA PRO A 8 38.33 23.78 13.67
C PRO A 8 37.24 22.77 14.07
N ALA A 9 36.07 23.30 14.39
CA ALA A 9 34.90 22.46 14.64
C ALA A 9 34.66 21.55 13.42
N ALA A 10 34.70 20.25 13.66
CA ALA A 10 34.39 19.25 12.64
C ALA A 10 32.97 19.51 12.10
N THR A 11 32.88 20.01 10.90
CA THR A 11 31.62 20.16 10.17
C THR A 11 30.98 18.78 10.00
N ARG A 12 29.93 18.52 10.74
CA ARG A 12 29.10 17.33 10.64
C ARG A 12 28.59 17.24 9.19
N PRO A 13 28.71 16.11 8.50
CA PRO A 13 28.16 15.98 7.16
C PRO A 13 26.63 15.94 7.27
N LEU A 14 25.97 17.09 7.17
CA LEU A 14 24.51 17.24 7.24
C LEU A 14 23.82 16.85 5.91
N ASP A 15 24.57 16.66 4.82
CA ASP A 15 24.00 16.53 3.48
C ASP A 15 23.62 15.11 3.04
N THR A 16 24.15 14.07 3.67
CA THR A 16 23.84 12.67 3.27
C THR A 16 22.61 12.08 3.97
N ALA A 17 22.18 12.63 5.10
CA ALA A 17 21.06 12.11 5.89
C ALA A 17 19.67 12.47 5.32
N ALA A 18 19.54 13.60 4.64
CA ALA A 18 18.26 14.10 4.14
C ALA A 18 17.65 13.24 3.01
N PRO A 19 18.40 12.79 1.98
CA PRO A 19 17.87 11.91 0.94
C PRO A 19 17.44 10.54 1.49
N ASP A 20 18.19 9.97 2.43
CA ASP A 20 17.86 8.69 3.06
C ASP A 20 16.55 8.76 3.86
N LEU A 21 16.35 9.79 4.67
CA LEU A 21 15.12 9.98 5.42
C LEU A 21 13.90 10.18 4.53
N HIS A 22 14.05 10.86 3.39
CA HIS A 22 12.97 11.03 2.42
C HIS A 22 12.56 9.70 1.77
N ARG A 23 13.54 8.90 1.36
CA ARG A 23 13.30 7.55 0.81
C ARG A 23 12.66 6.62 1.86
N ARG A 24 13.15 6.64 3.09
CA ARG A 24 12.58 5.85 4.20
C ARG A 24 11.14 6.27 4.51
N LEU A 25 10.84 7.58 4.48
CA LEU A 25 9.49 8.08 4.63
C LEU A 25 8.56 7.55 3.53
N LEU A 26 9.00 7.58 2.27
CA LEU A 26 8.26 7.05 1.15
C LEU A 26 7.98 5.54 1.32
N LEU A 27 9.01 4.77 1.60
CA LEU A 27 8.89 3.32 1.80
C LEU A 27 7.99 2.97 2.97
N SER A 28 8.09 3.69 4.10
CA SER A 28 7.23 3.47 5.25
C SER A 28 5.76 3.73 4.95
N GLY A 29 5.47 4.81 4.21
CA GLY A 29 4.10 5.13 3.80
C GLY A 29 3.54 4.13 2.81
N ILE A 30 4.33 3.75 1.80
CA ILE A 30 3.92 2.72 0.83
C ILE A 30 3.63 1.40 1.55
N LEU A 31 4.53 0.94 2.42
CA LEU A 31 4.36 -0.32 3.13
C LEU A 31 3.14 -0.30 4.05
N PHE A 32 2.92 0.80 4.76
CA PHE A 32 1.72 0.98 5.58
C PHE A 32 0.45 1.01 4.72
N GLY A 33 0.47 1.73 3.59
CA GLY A 33 -0.66 1.83 2.68
C GLY A 33 -1.06 0.49 2.06
N VAL A 34 -0.06 -0.30 1.61
CA VAL A 34 -0.26 -1.69 1.15
C VAL A 34 -0.87 -2.53 2.26
N GLY A 35 -0.27 -2.47 3.47
CA GLY A 35 -0.74 -3.27 4.60
C GLY A 35 -2.17 -2.95 5.03
N VAL A 36 -2.52 -1.66 5.13
CA VAL A 36 -3.88 -1.24 5.51
C VAL A 36 -4.89 -1.58 4.41
N ALA A 37 -4.55 -1.39 3.12
CA ALA A 37 -5.45 -1.75 2.04
C ALA A 37 -5.73 -3.25 2.01
N ALA A 38 -4.68 -4.09 2.11
CA ALA A 38 -4.81 -5.53 2.22
C ALA A 38 -5.63 -5.96 3.45
N PHE A 39 -5.39 -5.32 4.61
CA PHE A 39 -6.12 -5.63 5.84
C PHE A 39 -7.60 -5.24 5.75
N VAL A 40 -7.91 -4.10 5.14
CA VAL A 40 -9.32 -3.65 4.95
C VAL A 40 -10.02 -4.55 3.96
N ASP A 41 -9.38 -4.89 2.85
CA ASP A 41 -9.89 -5.82 1.85
C ASP A 41 -10.24 -7.17 2.49
N GLU A 42 -9.26 -7.79 3.14
CA GLU A 42 -9.43 -9.05 3.86
C GLU A 42 -10.56 -8.98 4.90
N THR A 43 -10.55 -7.95 5.75
CA THR A 43 -11.54 -7.85 6.83
C THR A 43 -12.94 -7.62 6.29
N VAL A 44 -13.08 -6.74 5.29
CA VAL A 44 -14.41 -6.33 4.81
C VAL A 44 -14.94 -7.32 3.78
N LEU A 45 -14.18 -7.63 2.73
CA LEU A 45 -14.70 -8.41 1.61
C LEU A 45 -14.65 -9.90 1.88
N HIS A 46 -13.58 -10.42 2.52
CA HIS A 46 -13.43 -11.85 2.79
C HIS A 46 -14.15 -12.24 4.09
N GLN A 47 -13.96 -11.51 5.20
CA GLN A 47 -14.44 -11.93 6.52
C GLN A 47 -15.86 -11.44 6.87
N LEU A 48 -16.24 -10.22 6.52
CA LEU A 48 -17.53 -9.65 6.86
C LEU A 48 -18.60 -9.87 5.79
N LEU A 49 -18.24 -9.65 4.52
CA LEU A 49 -19.15 -9.76 3.40
C LEU A 49 -19.16 -11.15 2.75
N HIS A 50 -18.10 -11.95 2.96
CA HIS A 50 -17.91 -13.28 2.38
C HIS A 50 -18.04 -13.28 0.85
N TRP A 51 -17.56 -12.22 0.19
CA TRP A 51 -17.67 -12.09 -1.26
C TRP A 51 -16.77 -13.07 -2.01
N HIS A 52 -15.61 -13.39 -1.45
CA HIS A 52 -14.61 -14.33 -1.97
C HIS A 52 -13.59 -14.68 -0.90
N HIS A 53 -12.71 -15.64 -1.19
CA HIS A 53 -11.48 -15.92 -0.46
C HIS A 53 -10.27 -15.43 -1.27
N PHE A 54 -9.15 -15.18 -0.63
CA PHE A 54 -7.90 -14.79 -1.33
C PHE A 54 -7.51 -15.83 -2.39
N TYR A 55 -7.80 -17.11 -2.14
CA TYR A 55 -7.65 -18.18 -3.13
C TYR A 55 -8.90 -19.04 -3.19
N ASP A 56 -9.71 -18.80 -4.23
CA ASP A 56 -11.00 -19.46 -4.44
C ASP A 56 -10.99 -20.65 -5.43
N ARG A 57 -9.79 -21.11 -5.82
CA ARG A 57 -9.66 -22.20 -6.80
C ARG A 57 -9.43 -23.57 -6.14
N SER A 58 -9.90 -23.76 -4.91
CA SER A 58 -9.73 -24.99 -4.15
C SER A 58 -10.91 -25.20 -3.19
N THR A 59 -10.69 -25.94 -2.11
CA THR A 59 -11.70 -26.14 -1.06
C THR A 59 -11.82 -24.90 -0.16
N THR A 60 -12.98 -24.74 0.47
CA THR A 60 -13.22 -23.67 1.45
C THR A 60 -12.14 -23.66 2.56
N ALA A 61 -11.68 -24.82 3.00
CA ALA A 61 -10.62 -24.92 4.01
C ALA A 61 -9.30 -24.27 3.53
N VAL A 62 -8.94 -24.47 2.24
CA VAL A 62 -7.77 -23.83 1.62
C VAL A 62 -8.02 -22.33 1.47
N GLY A 63 -9.22 -21.91 1.09
CA GLY A 63 -9.62 -20.51 1.05
C GLY A 63 -9.40 -19.81 2.39
N LEU A 64 -9.95 -20.36 3.46
CA LEU A 64 -9.78 -19.80 4.83
C LEU A 64 -8.32 -19.72 5.30
N VAL A 65 -7.48 -20.71 4.94
CA VAL A 65 -6.05 -20.65 5.23
C VAL A 65 -5.38 -19.53 4.43
N SER A 66 -5.75 -19.36 3.15
CA SER A 66 -5.23 -18.28 2.31
C SER A 66 -5.59 -16.89 2.86
N ASP A 67 -6.82 -16.72 3.33
CA ASP A 67 -7.30 -15.50 3.99
C ASP A 67 -6.48 -15.21 5.25
N GLY A 68 -6.24 -16.20 6.11
CA GLY A 68 -5.42 -16.03 7.30
C GLY A 68 -3.99 -15.59 6.99
N LEU A 69 -3.37 -16.14 5.93
CA LEU A 69 -2.04 -15.73 5.48
C LEU A 69 -2.03 -14.31 4.90
N PHE A 70 -3.06 -13.97 4.15
CA PHE A 70 -3.23 -12.63 3.57
C PHE A 70 -3.50 -11.59 4.66
N HIS A 71 -4.32 -11.92 5.65
CA HIS A 71 -4.55 -11.11 6.85
C HIS A 71 -3.24 -10.83 7.61
N ALA A 72 -2.45 -11.88 7.85
CA ALA A 72 -1.15 -11.74 8.51
C ALA A 72 -0.19 -10.84 7.70
N PHE A 73 -0.15 -11.00 6.37
CA PHE A 73 0.63 -10.13 5.49
C PHE A 73 0.23 -8.66 5.64
N GLY A 74 -1.08 -8.34 5.57
CA GLY A 74 -1.59 -6.98 5.71
C GLY A 74 -1.19 -6.37 7.05
N TRP A 75 -1.37 -7.13 8.14
CA TRP A 75 -1.01 -6.71 9.49
C TRP A 75 0.49 -6.45 9.64
N PHE A 76 1.34 -7.39 9.24
CA PHE A 76 2.80 -7.23 9.35
C PHE A 76 3.32 -6.07 8.48
N ALA A 77 2.78 -5.89 7.27
CA ALA A 77 3.15 -4.78 6.41
C ALA A 77 2.79 -3.42 7.04
N ALA A 78 1.58 -3.30 7.61
CA ALA A 78 1.15 -2.08 8.29
C ALA A 78 2.03 -1.77 9.51
N VAL A 79 2.29 -2.77 10.36
CA VAL A 79 3.15 -2.61 11.55
C VAL A 79 4.58 -2.23 11.15
N ALA A 80 5.17 -2.90 10.16
CA ALA A 80 6.51 -2.55 9.67
C ALA A 80 6.55 -1.13 9.10
N GLY A 81 5.52 -0.70 8.37
CA GLY A 81 5.37 0.67 7.89
C GLY A 81 5.38 1.69 9.03
N LEU A 82 4.63 1.42 10.12
CA LEU A 82 4.61 2.28 11.30
C LEU A 82 5.96 2.35 12.02
N PHE A 83 6.65 1.21 12.18
CA PHE A 83 7.99 1.20 12.78
C PHE A 83 9.00 2.00 11.97
N LEU A 84 8.98 1.87 10.65
CA LEU A 84 9.83 2.68 9.77
C LEU A 84 9.48 4.17 9.87
N PHE A 85 8.20 4.53 9.95
CA PHE A 85 7.78 5.91 10.16
C PHE A 85 8.27 6.47 11.50
N ALA A 86 8.12 5.69 12.58
CA ALA A 86 8.62 6.07 13.90
C ALA A 86 10.14 6.29 13.89
N ASP A 87 10.90 5.44 13.16
CA ASP A 87 12.34 5.62 13.00
C ASP A 87 12.68 6.92 12.27
N VAL A 88 11.97 7.23 11.18
CA VAL A 88 12.11 8.52 10.47
C VAL A 88 11.83 9.69 11.40
N ARG A 89 10.78 9.61 12.21
CA ARG A 89 10.45 10.68 13.18
C ARG A 89 11.50 10.87 14.26
N ARG A 90 12.05 9.77 14.81
CA ARG A 90 13.13 9.83 15.81
C ARG A 90 14.40 10.48 15.27
N ARG A 91 14.66 10.34 13.96
CA ARG A 91 15.81 10.94 13.27
C ARG A 91 15.56 12.39 12.82
N GLY A 92 14.46 13.03 13.26
CA GLY A 92 14.11 14.40 12.88
C GLY A 92 13.52 14.54 11.47
N GLY A 93 13.10 13.44 10.85
CA GLY A 93 12.48 13.45 9.52
C GLY A 93 11.07 14.03 9.51
N PRO A 94 10.48 14.19 8.32
CA PRO A 94 9.17 14.80 8.13
C PRO A 94 8.04 14.06 8.85
N GLY A 95 6.99 14.82 9.23
CA GLY A 95 5.84 14.31 9.95
C GLY A 95 4.75 13.71 9.06
N VAL A 96 3.63 13.39 9.71
CA VAL A 96 2.43 12.73 9.14
C VAL A 96 1.94 13.42 7.86
N GLY A 97 1.91 14.76 7.79
CA GLY A 97 1.44 15.47 6.59
C GLY A 97 2.26 15.19 5.32
N ARG A 98 3.55 14.81 5.48
CA ARG A 98 4.41 14.37 4.36
C ARG A 98 4.33 12.86 4.11
N TRP A 99 3.84 12.10 5.04
CA TRP A 99 3.72 10.65 5.00
C TRP A 99 2.45 10.16 4.29
N TRP A 100 1.28 10.80 4.55
CA TRP A 100 0.00 10.41 3.97
C TRP A 100 -0.02 10.26 2.45
N PRO A 101 0.64 11.11 1.65
CA PRO A 101 0.73 10.89 0.21
C PRO A 101 1.35 9.54 -0.16
N ALA A 102 2.37 9.10 0.58
CA ALA A 102 2.98 7.79 0.34
C ALA A 102 2.06 6.63 0.76
N VAL A 103 1.25 6.81 1.81
CA VAL A 103 0.21 5.83 2.19
C VAL A 103 -0.81 5.66 1.08
N LEU A 104 -1.30 6.75 0.48
CA LEU A 104 -2.23 6.67 -0.65
C LEU A 104 -1.60 5.98 -1.87
N ILE A 105 -0.32 6.24 -2.16
CA ILE A 105 0.39 5.54 -3.24
C ILE A 105 0.43 4.04 -2.94
N GLY A 106 0.76 3.63 -1.72
CA GLY A 106 0.81 2.22 -1.32
C GLY A 106 -0.54 1.53 -1.43
N ALA A 107 -1.59 2.15 -0.89
CA ALA A 107 -2.95 1.63 -0.96
C ALA A 107 -3.45 1.49 -2.41
N GLY A 108 -3.25 2.54 -3.22
CA GLY A 108 -3.64 2.50 -4.64
C GLY A 108 -2.84 1.49 -5.46
N ALA A 109 -1.55 1.32 -5.16
CA ALA A 109 -0.71 0.31 -5.83
C ALA A 109 -1.18 -1.12 -5.49
N PHE A 110 -1.53 -1.39 -4.23
CA PHE A 110 -2.10 -2.67 -3.83
C PHE A 110 -3.42 -2.94 -4.56
N GLN A 111 -4.38 -2.01 -4.52
CA GLN A 111 -5.67 -2.20 -5.18
C GLN A 111 -5.54 -2.37 -6.70
N ALA A 112 -4.64 -1.61 -7.35
CA ALA A 112 -4.39 -1.77 -8.78
C ALA A 112 -3.78 -3.14 -9.09
N TRP A 113 -2.84 -3.61 -8.28
CA TRP A 113 -2.23 -4.93 -8.42
C TRP A 113 -3.25 -6.04 -8.19
N ASP A 114 -4.03 -5.96 -7.13
CA ASP A 114 -5.06 -6.95 -6.82
C ASP A 114 -6.09 -7.04 -7.94
N GLY A 115 -6.73 -5.93 -8.32
CA GLY A 115 -7.75 -5.90 -9.36
C GLY A 115 -7.25 -6.31 -10.76
N THR A 116 -5.97 -6.11 -11.09
CA THR A 116 -5.42 -6.49 -12.40
C THR A 116 -4.75 -7.84 -12.38
N VAL A 117 -3.84 -8.08 -11.43
CA VAL A 117 -3.04 -9.30 -11.40
C VAL A 117 -3.82 -10.45 -10.79
N GLN A 118 -4.41 -10.27 -9.61
CA GLN A 118 -5.13 -11.32 -8.90
C GLN A 118 -6.46 -11.66 -9.57
N HIS A 119 -7.31 -10.65 -9.83
CA HIS A 119 -8.63 -10.88 -10.41
C HIS A 119 -8.59 -11.24 -11.89
N LYS A 120 -7.72 -10.62 -12.71
CA LYS A 120 -7.78 -10.74 -14.17
C LYS A 120 -6.68 -11.61 -14.76
N LEU A 121 -5.44 -11.46 -14.32
CA LEU A 121 -4.32 -12.21 -14.89
C LEU A 121 -4.18 -13.60 -14.25
N MET A 122 -4.03 -13.68 -12.93
CA MET A 122 -3.88 -14.95 -12.21
C MET A 122 -5.23 -15.63 -11.96
N ARG A 123 -6.29 -14.86 -11.83
CA ARG A 123 -7.65 -15.33 -11.55
C ARG A 123 -7.71 -16.22 -10.31
N THR A 124 -7.01 -15.82 -9.27
CA THR A 124 -7.01 -16.50 -7.96
C THR A 124 -8.38 -16.40 -7.31
N HIS A 125 -9.06 -15.27 -7.51
CA HIS A 125 -10.43 -14.99 -7.13
C HIS A 125 -11.03 -13.89 -8.04
N GLN A 126 -12.30 -13.56 -7.83
CA GLN A 126 -13.00 -12.43 -8.43
C GLN A 126 -13.55 -11.54 -7.31
N ILE A 127 -13.81 -10.28 -7.62
CA ILE A 127 -14.22 -9.29 -6.59
C ILE A 127 -15.51 -9.69 -5.88
N ARG A 128 -16.46 -10.32 -6.57
CA ARG A 128 -17.71 -10.80 -5.98
C ARG A 128 -18.30 -11.98 -6.74
N TYR A 129 -18.33 -13.16 -6.12
CA TYR A 129 -18.87 -14.36 -6.76
C TYR A 129 -20.39 -14.43 -6.84
N GLU A 130 -21.12 -13.86 -5.89
CA GLU A 130 -22.58 -13.92 -5.84
C GLU A 130 -23.26 -13.36 -7.09
N VAL A 131 -22.61 -12.45 -7.80
CA VAL A 131 -23.12 -11.86 -9.05
C VAL A 131 -22.68 -12.63 -10.30
N ILE A 132 -21.86 -13.68 -10.15
CA ILE A 132 -21.42 -14.54 -11.24
C ILE A 132 -22.36 -15.76 -11.29
N PRO A 133 -22.95 -16.11 -12.45
CA PRO A 133 -23.73 -17.32 -12.59
C PRO A 133 -22.96 -18.55 -12.09
N THR A 134 -23.63 -19.41 -11.33
CA THR A 134 -23.01 -20.56 -10.64
C THR A 134 -22.23 -21.47 -11.60
N GLU A 135 -22.74 -21.60 -12.83
CA GLU A 135 -22.13 -22.41 -13.91
C GLU A 135 -20.78 -21.87 -14.35
N LEU A 136 -20.52 -20.58 -14.14
CA LEU A 136 -19.27 -19.89 -14.53
C LEU A 136 -18.28 -19.77 -13.38
N GLN A 137 -18.69 -20.05 -12.15
CA GLN A 137 -17.82 -19.97 -10.99
C GLN A 137 -16.77 -21.09 -11.06
N GLY A 138 -15.51 -20.73 -10.96
CA GLY A 138 -14.39 -21.68 -10.94
C GLY A 138 -13.98 -22.30 -12.28
N THR A 139 -14.63 -22.01 -13.39
CA THR A 139 -14.42 -22.70 -14.67
C THR A 139 -13.44 -22.05 -15.65
N GLY A 140 -12.71 -21.03 -15.27
CA GLY A 140 -11.68 -20.42 -16.15
C GLY A 140 -12.01 -19.02 -16.64
N PRO A 141 -11.72 -18.65 -17.91
CA PRO A 141 -11.93 -17.29 -18.36
C PRO A 141 -13.41 -16.93 -18.25
N TYR A 142 -13.73 -16.16 -17.23
CA TYR A 142 -15.09 -15.64 -17.07
C TYR A 142 -15.43 -14.84 -18.32
N ALA A 143 -16.54 -15.18 -18.96
CA ALA A 143 -17.18 -14.23 -19.85
C ALA A 143 -17.40 -12.93 -19.07
N PRO A 144 -17.24 -11.76 -19.70
CA PRO A 144 -17.55 -10.50 -19.05
C PRO A 144 -19.01 -10.58 -18.58
N VAL A 145 -19.18 -10.65 -17.25
CA VAL A 145 -20.50 -10.60 -16.64
C VAL A 145 -20.72 -9.11 -16.36
N ASP A 146 -21.73 -8.52 -16.98
CA ASP A 146 -22.01 -7.08 -16.87
C ASP A 146 -22.09 -6.63 -15.41
N ASP A 147 -22.62 -7.48 -14.54
CA ASP A 147 -22.76 -7.19 -13.11
C ASP A 147 -21.42 -7.08 -12.37
N ILE A 148 -20.42 -7.89 -12.74
CA ILE A 148 -19.09 -7.82 -12.10
C ILE A 148 -18.28 -6.60 -12.61
N LEU A 149 -18.56 -6.13 -13.82
CA LEU A 149 -17.86 -5.00 -14.43
C LEU A 149 -18.01 -3.74 -13.60
N VAL A 150 -19.17 -3.51 -12.99
CA VAL A 150 -19.40 -2.34 -12.11
C VAL A 150 -18.46 -2.37 -10.91
N TYR A 151 -18.29 -3.53 -10.27
CA TYR A 151 -17.37 -3.69 -9.13
C TYR A 151 -15.92 -3.47 -9.56
N ASP A 152 -15.50 -4.07 -10.66
CA ASP A 152 -14.15 -3.90 -11.21
C ASP A 152 -13.85 -2.42 -11.53
N LEU A 153 -14.79 -1.71 -12.16
CA LEU A 153 -14.65 -0.29 -12.50
C LEU A 153 -14.55 0.59 -11.24
N VAL A 154 -15.40 0.36 -10.24
CA VAL A 154 -15.35 1.10 -8.96
C VAL A 154 -14.03 0.82 -8.24
N TRP A 155 -13.62 -0.43 -8.15
CA TRP A 155 -12.36 -0.83 -7.54
C TRP A 155 -11.17 -0.13 -8.19
N MET A 156 -11.11 -0.17 -9.52
CA MET A 156 -10.02 0.44 -10.28
C MET A 156 -10.07 1.97 -10.22
N ALA A 157 -11.25 2.59 -10.22
CA ALA A 157 -11.38 4.03 -10.07
C ALA A 157 -10.82 4.52 -8.71
N ILE A 158 -11.07 3.78 -7.62
CA ILE A 158 -10.50 4.08 -6.30
C ILE A 158 -8.98 3.92 -6.33
N ALA A 159 -8.48 2.83 -6.91
CA ALA A 159 -7.04 2.60 -7.05
C ALA A 159 -6.34 3.75 -7.80
N ILE A 160 -6.89 4.15 -8.94
CA ILE A 160 -6.36 5.27 -9.74
C ILE A 160 -6.44 6.59 -8.98
N ALA A 161 -7.54 6.87 -8.30
CA ALA A 161 -7.70 8.08 -7.49
C ALA A 161 -6.62 8.16 -6.39
N PHE A 162 -6.38 7.08 -5.67
CA PHE A 162 -5.34 7.02 -4.64
C PHE A 162 -3.94 7.22 -5.21
N LEU A 163 -3.61 6.56 -6.32
CA LEU A 163 -2.32 6.73 -7.00
C LEU A 163 -2.11 8.16 -7.49
N VAL A 164 -3.11 8.75 -8.13
CA VAL A 164 -3.03 10.12 -8.67
C VAL A 164 -2.90 11.14 -7.55
N ILE A 165 -3.81 11.10 -6.56
CA ILE A 165 -3.81 12.05 -5.44
C ILE A 165 -2.51 11.91 -4.64
N GLY A 166 -2.11 10.68 -4.30
CA GLY A 166 -0.90 10.40 -3.56
C GLY A 166 0.35 10.90 -4.30
N THR A 167 0.48 10.59 -5.59
CA THR A 167 1.63 11.02 -6.41
C THR A 167 1.70 12.53 -6.57
N LEU A 168 0.58 13.19 -6.86
CA LEU A 168 0.54 14.64 -6.99
C LEU A 168 0.88 15.35 -5.67
N ALA A 169 0.31 14.89 -4.57
CA ALA A 169 0.58 15.44 -3.24
C ALA A 169 2.05 15.22 -2.82
N TRP A 170 2.62 14.03 -3.09
CA TRP A 170 4.03 13.73 -2.85
C TRP A 170 4.95 14.67 -3.61
N ARG A 171 4.72 14.81 -4.93
CA ARG A 171 5.52 15.69 -5.80
C ARG A 171 5.43 17.16 -5.37
N ARG A 172 4.23 17.67 -5.06
CA ARG A 172 4.03 19.05 -4.56
C ARG A 172 4.79 19.29 -3.27
N GLY A 173 4.72 18.36 -2.33
CA GLY A 173 5.44 18.46 -1.07
C GLY A 173 6.97 18.42 -1.26
N SER A 174 7.51 17.60 -2.18
CA SER A 174 8.95 17.54 -2.47
C SER A 174 9.46 18.86 -3.09
N ARG A 175 8.71 19.45 -4.03
CA ARG A 175 9.03 20.75 -4.61
C ARG A 175 9.05 21.88 -3.57
N ARG A 176 8.08 21.91 -2.65
CA ARG A 176 8.04 22.90 -1.57
C ARG A 176 9.20 22.75 -0.59
N ALA A 177 9.63 21.52 -0.31
CA ALA A 177 10.80 21.27 0.53
C ALA A 177 12.09 21.77 -0.13
N ALA A 178 12.28 21.47 -1.43
CA ALA A 178 13.43 21.95 -2.21
C ALA A 178 13.48 23.49 -2.35
N ALA A 179 12.34 24.16 -2.41
CA ALA A 179 12.28 25.63 -2.50
C ALA A 179 12.57 26.35 -1.17
N ARG A 180 12.68 25.63 -0.06
CA ARG A 180 12.96 26.18 1.29
C ARG A 180 14.37 25.83 1.80
N ALA A 181 15.07 24.96 1.09
CA ALA A 181 16.46 24.57 1.36
C ALA A 181 17.44 25.48 0.62
#